data_0a517062b42e42a8c73979654a852b97
#
_entry.id   0a517062b42e42a8c73979654a852b97
#
_cell.length_a   1.000
_cell.length_b   1.000
_cell.length_c   1.000
_cell.angle_alpha   90.00
_cell.angle_beta   90.00
_cell.angle_gamma   90.00
#
_symmetry.space_group_name_H-M   'P 1'
#
loop_
_entity.id
_entity.type
_entity.pdbx_description
1 polymer ?
#
loop_
_entity_poly.entity_id
_entity_poly.type
_entity_poly.pdbx_seq_one_letter_code
_entity_poly.pdbx_strand_id
1 'polypeptide(L)'
;MALNRDHIGQRVIVRRLLPGETGPSGGPAMTDVLGVLVAFDTPSLAVEREDGELVTILRADLVTGKPIPPRAVARMRISADALQRICAAGWVAPDHEQLGDWLLRAASGFTSRANSVLATGDPGVPLRAALDQVEGYYRDRGLIPLAQVVDGSTRMDELGGLGWESRPGSPGALVLMASVAQARRVLPAGAGVGDVVLLDEPTDAWLRLYGRAADHPEAVVRSVLTGGDTVVFAQLGSPAMSIGRAVVTGDWVGLYAVEVAAGHRRRGAGSAVTSALLTWGASLGALSAYLQTLEDNAAAAGLFSRFGFETHHAYRYLTPRG
;
A
#
# COMPACT_ATOMS: atom_id res chain seq x y z
N MET A 1 -30.71 14.06 4.32
CA MET A 1 -29.73 15.17 4.51
C MET A 1 -29.39 15.69 3.13
N ALA A 2 -29.56 16.98 2.86
CA ALA A 2 -29.27 17.55 1.54
C ALA A 2 -27.75 17.78 1.39
N LEU A 3 -27.25 17.69 0.16
CA LEU A 3 -25.85 18.04 -0.14
C LEU A 3 -25.58 19.53 0.13
N ASN A 4 -24.37 19.81 0.63
CA ASN A 4 -23.86 21.15 0.86
C ASN A 4 -22.35 21.21 0.57
N ARG A 5 -21.71 22.35 0.80
CA ARG A 5 -20.26 22.55 0.55
C ARG A 5 -19.35 21.66 1.40
N ASP A 6 -19.79 21.24 2.59
CA ASP A 6 -19.00 20.37 3.47
C ASP A 6 -18.84 18.95 2.91
N HIS A 7 -19.61 18.60 1.89
CA HIS A 7 -19.52 17.32 1.19
C HIS A 7 -18.57 17.35 -0.02
N ILE A 8 -17.92 18.48 -0.32
CA ILE A 8 -16.89 18.54 -1.38
C ILE A 8 -15.74 17.58 -1.01
N GLY A 9 -15.32 16.78 -1.96
CA GLY A 9 -14.35 15.70 -1.77
C GLY A 9 -14.96 14.36 -1.33
N GLN A 10 -16.24 14.31 -0.96
CA GLN A 10 -16.93 13.08 -0.57
C GLN A 10 -17.59 12.41 -1.80
N ARG A 11 -17.72 11.10 -1.73
CA ARG A 11 -18.50 10.33 -2.69
C ARG A 11 -19.99 10.57 -2.46
N VAL A 12 -20.70 10.89 -3.54
CA VAL A 12 -22.12 11.24 -3.52
C VAL A 12 -22.91 10.47 -4.58
N ILE A 13 -24.19 10.30 -4.33
CA ILE A 13 -25.18 9.98 -5.35
C ILE A 13 -26.10 11.19 -5.52
N VAL A 14 -26.27 11.63 -6.75
CA VAL A 14 -27.09 12.79 -7.12
C VAL A 14 -28.10 12.37 -8.14
N ARG A 15 -29.40 12.46 -7.81
CA ARG A 15 -30.50 12.29 -8.75
C ARG A 15 -30.84 13.63 -9.40
N ARG A 16 -30.80 13.65 -10.73
CA ARG A 16 -31.15 14.85 -11.51
C ARG A 16 -32.22 14.57 -12.53
N LEU A 17 -32.96 15.62 -12.90
CA LEU A 17 -33.83 15.62 -14.07
C LEU A 17 -32.98 15.60 -15.35
N LEU A 18 -33.55 15.01 -16.39
CA LEU A 18 -33.06 15.10 -17.77
C LEU A 18 -34.01 16.04 -18.53
N PRO A 19 -33.66 17.33 -18.68
CA PRO A 19 -34.53 18.31 -19.32
C PRO A 19 -34.89 17.90 -20.76
N GLY A 20 -36.19 17.91 -21.08
CA GLY A 20 -36.68 17.53 -22.41
C GLY A 20 -36.91 16.01 -22.62
N GLU A 21 -36.61 15.18 -21.65
CA GLU A 21 -36.86 13.75 -21.74
C GLU A 21 -38.02 13.29 -20.86
N THR A 22 -38.80 12.31 -21.36
CA THR A 22 -39.93 11.70 -20.64
C THR A 22 -39.55 10.33 -20.14
N GLY A 23 -39.77 10.07 -18.86
CA GLY A 23 -39.49 8.78 -18.22
C GLY A 23 -40.58 7.72 -18.52
N PRO A 24 -40.33 6.47 -18.17
CA PRO A 24 -41.24 5.35 -18.44
C PRO A 24 -42.64 5.49 -17.83
N SER A 25 -42.78 6.31 -16.79
CA SER A 25 -44.07 6.59 -16.12
C SER A 25 -44.84 7.78 -16.71
N GLY A 26 -44.36 8.40 -17.82
CA GLY A 26 -44.94 9.58 -18.43
C GLY A 26 -44.59 10.92 -17.75
N GLY A 27 -43.81 10.88 -16.67
CA GLY A 27 -43.27 12.07 -16.00
C GLY A 27 -41.87 12.45 -16.52
N PRO A 28 -41.25 13.50 -15.96
CA PRO A 28 -39.88 13.90 -16.33
C PRO A 28 -38.89 12.76 -16.12
N ALA A 29 -38.00 12.52 -17.09
CA ALA A 29 -36.96 11.53 -16.95
C ALA A 29 -35.93 11.96 -15.88
N MET A 30 -35.41 11.00 -15.15
CA MET A 30 -34.42 11.20 -14.11
C MET A 30 -33.24 10.22 -14.26
N THR A 31 -32.05 10.65 -13.87
CA THR A 31 -30.87 9.77 -13.81
C THR A 31 -30.08 10.01 -12.53
N ASP A 32 -29.37 8.98 -12.09
CA ASP A 32 -28.47 9.06 -10.95
C ASP A 32 -27.02 9.26 -11.44
N VAL A 33 -26.34 10.25 -10.87
CA VAL A 33 -24.91 10.51 -11.07
C VAL A 33 -24.18 10.09 -9.80
N LEU A 34 -23.28 9.11 -9.93
CA LEU A 34 -22.39 8.66 -8.87
C LEU A 34 -20.98 9.17 -9.12
N GLY A 35 -20.34 9.72 -8.09
CA GLY A 35 -18.97 10.19 -8.20
C GLY A 35 -18.55 10.97 -6.96
N VAL A 36 -17.46 11.72 -7.07
CA VAL A 36 -16.98 12.64 -6.03
C VAL A 36 -17.49 14.03 -6.30
N LEU A 37 -18.09 14.67 -5.29
CA LEU A 37 -18.51 16.06 -5.38
C LEU A 37 -17.27 16.96 -5.42
N VAL A 38 -16.98 17.62 -6.53
CA VAL A 38 -15.80 18.46 -6.71
C VAL A 38 -16.09 19.94 -6.62
N ALA A 39 -17.35 20.34 -6.87
CA ALA A 39 -17.81 21.72 -6.70
C ALA A 39 -19.26 21.76 -6.24
N PHE A 40 -19.60 22.77 -5.43
CA PHE A 40 -20.97 23.02 -4.96
C PHE A 40 -21.21 24.52 -4.85
N ASP A 41 -21.78 25.12 -5.89
CA ASP A 41 -22.01 26.54 -6.01
C ASP A 41 -23.50 26.88 -6.19
N THR A 42 -23.83 28.15 -6.21
CA THR A 42 -25.24 28.61 -6.29
C THR A 42 -25.92 28.19 -7.58
N PRO A 43 -25.32 28.29 -8.81
CA PRO A 43 -26.02 27.86 -10.01
C PRO A 43 -25.93 26.35 -10.27
N SER A 44 -24.87 25.67 -9.79
CA SER A 44 -24.61 24.26 -10.11
C SER A 44 -23.76 23.55 -9.07
N LEU A 45 -23.71 22.24 -9.21
CA LEU A 45 -22.74 21.37 -8.55
C LEU A 45 -22.04 20.53 -9.63
N ALA A 46 -20.81 20.07 -9.35
CA ALA A 46 -20.06 19.21 -10.26
C ALA A 46 -19.66 17.92 -9.55
N VAL A 47 -19.90 16.80 -10.21
CA VAL A 47 -19.56 15.46 -9.74
C VAL A 47 -18.61 14.83 -10.75
N GLU A 48 -17.43 14.44 -10.29
CA GLU A 48 -16.46 13.67 -11.06
C GLU A 48 -16.77 12.19 -10.94
N ARG A 49 -17.08 11.54 -12.05
CA ARG A 49 -17.36 10.10 -12.13
C ARG A 49 -16.09 9.26 -11.98
N GLU A 50 -16.26 7.95 -11.81
CA GLU A 50 -15.13 7.01 -11.65
C GLU A 50 -14.25 6.92 -12.91
N ASP A 51 -14.78 7.20 -14.08
CA ASP A 51 -14.08 7.27 -15.37
C ASP A 51 -13.38 8.62 -15.63
N GLY A 52 -13.48 9.56 -14.68
CA GLY A 52 -12.90 10.90 -14.79
C GLY A 52 -13.82 11.92 -15.51
N GLU A 53 -15.00 11.50 -15.98
CA GLU A 53 -15.97 12.43 -16.56
C GLU A 53 -16.48 13.41 -15.50
N LEU A 54 -16.44 14.71 -15.82
CA LEU A 54 -17.00 15.77 -14.97
C LEU A 54 -18.43 16.08 -15.38
N VAL A 55 -19.39 15.70 -14.54
CA VAL A 55 -20.82 15.98 -14.76
C VAL A 55 -21.24 17.22 -13.99
N THR A 56 -21.54 18.30 -14.70
CA THR A 56 -22.12 19.51 -14.10
C THR A 56 -23.64 19.41 -14.07
N ILE A 57 -24.25 19.65 -12.91
CA ILE A 57 -25.68 19.55 -12.65
C ILE A 57 -26.18 20.93 -12.19
N LEU A 58 -27.12 21.51 -12.93
CA LEU A 58 -27.80 22.73 -12.48
C LEU A 58 -28.60 22.42 -11.21
N ARG A 59 -28.62 23.37 -10.28
CA ARG A 59 -29.41 23.18 -9.05
C ARG A 59 -30.92 23.13 -9.32
N ALA A 60 -31.37 23.72 -10.41
CA ALA A 60 -32.76 23.63 -10.86
C ALA A 60 -33.15 22.19 -11.27
N ASP A 61 -32.17 21.39 -11.73
CA ASP A 61 -32.39 20.01 -12.15
C ASP A 61 -32.11 19.00 -11.01
N LEU A 62 -31.64 19.47 -9.86
CA LEU A 62 -31.33 18.62 -8.71
C LEU A 62 -32.63 18.16 -8.02
N VAL A 63 -32.90 16.86 -8.08
CA VAL A 63 -34.05 16.26 -7.37
C VAL A 63 -33.65 15.91 -5.93
N THR A 64 -32.54 15.22 -5.74
CA THR A 64 -31.99 14.88 -4.43
C THR A 64 -30.52 14.51 -4.54
N GLY A 65 -29.80 14.61 -3.43
CA GLY A 65 -28.42 14.16 -3.36
C GLY A 65 -28.02 13.89 -1.92
N LYS A 66 -27.19 12.88 -1.73
CA LYS A 66 -26.65 12.52 -0.41
C LYS A 66 -25.23 12.02 -0.52
N PRO A 67 -24.40 12.21 0.53
CA PRO A 67 -23.15 11.49 0.65
C PRO A 67 -23.44 10.00 0.81
N ILE A 68 -22.59 9.18 0.21
CA ILE A 68 -22.63 7.74 0.36
C ILE A 68 -21.26 7.27 0.84
N PRO A 69 -21.19 6.15 1.58
CA PRO A 69 -19.90 5.60 1.99
C PRO A 69 -18.97 5.45 0.79
N PRO A 70 -17.66 5.65 0.96
CA PRO A 70 -16.69 5.30 -0.06
C PRO A 70 -17.00 3.88 -0.53
N ARG A 71 -17.12 3.69 -1.85
CA ARG A 71 -17.19 2.32 -2.37
C ARG A 71 -15.87 1.67 -2.01
N ALA A 72 -15.88 0.61 -1.22
CA ALA A 72 -14.74 -0.28 -1.16
C ALA A 72 -14.52 -0.72 -2.61
N VAL A 73 -13.47 -0.18 -3.24
CA VAL A 73 -13.09 -0.52 -4.61
C VAL A 73 -13.05 -2.04 -4.65
N ALA A 74 -13.55 -2.68 -5.72
CA ALA A 74 -13.58 -4.15 -5.77
C ALA A 74 -12.19 -4.75 -5.47
N ARG A 75 -11.12 -4.00 -5.73
CA ARG A 75 -9.72 -4.28 -5.38
C ARG A 75 -9.41 -4.24 -3.88
N MET A 76 -10.17 -3.49 -3.07
CA MET A 76 -10.06 -3.50 -1.60
C MET A 76 -10.63 -4.77 -0.98
N ARG A 77 -11.23 -5.67 -1.79
CA ARG A 77 -11.70 -7.00 -1.39
C ARG A 77 -10.71 -8.13 -1.71
N ILE A 78 -9.48 -7.79 -2.10
CA ILE A 78 -8.42 -8.78 -2.28
C ILE A 78 -8.22 -9.55 -0.96
N SER A 79 -7.98 -10.85 -1.02
CA SER A 79 -7.67 -11.60 0.20
C SER A 79 -6.31 -11.19 0.78
N ALA A 80 -6.14 -11.35 2.10
CA ALA A 80 -4.86 -11.06 2.76
C ALA A 80 -3.71 -11.84 2.12
N ASP A 81 -3.90 -13.13 1.82
CA ASP A 81 -2.91 -13.97 1.15
C ASP A 81 -2.53 -13.46 -0.24
N ALA A 82 -3.51 -13.07 -1.04
CA ALA A 82 -3.23 -12.53 -2.38
C ALA A 82 -2.46 -11.21 -2.30
N LEU A 83 -2.81 -10.33 -1.35
CA LEU A 83 -2.07 -9.09 -1.15
C LEU A 83 -0.66 -9.35 -0.60
N GLN A 84 -0.46 -10.33 0.27
CA GLN A 84 0.86 -10.73 0.75
C GLN A 84 1.77 -11.21 -0.39
N ARG A 85 1.24 -11.93 -1.38
CA ARG A 85 2.01 -12.34 -2.58
C ARG A 85 2.43 -11.12 -3.42
N ILE A 86 1.53 -10.15 -3.61
CA ILE A 86 1.86 -8.87 -4.29
C ILE A 86 2.94 -8.12 -3.51
N CYS A 87 2.83 -8.05 -2.17
CA CYS A 87 3.85 -7.44 -1.33
C CYS A 87 5.20 -8.15 -1.44
N ALA A 88 5.22 -9.48 -1.57
CA ALA A 88 6.44 -10.27 -1.72
C ALA A 88 7.13 -10.01 -3.08
N ALA A 89 6.36 -9.86 -4.16
CA ALA A 89 6.88 -9.50 -5.48
C ALA A 89 7.59 -8.13 -5.49
N GLY A 90 7.19 -7.21 -4.60
CA GLY A 90 7.85 -5.91 -4.44
C GLY A 90 9.05 -5.90 -3.49
N TRP A 91 9.36 -7.03 -2.81
CA TRP A 91 10.50 -7.15 -1.88
C TRP A 91 11.18 -8.50 -2.06
N VAL A 92 11.90 -8.62 -3.17
CA VAL A 92 12.48 -9.88 -3.65
C VAL A 92 13.76 -10.19 -2.89
N ALA A 93 13.84 -11.38 -2.32
CA ALA A 93 15.09 -11.90 -1.75
C ALA A 93 15.96 -12.50 -2.86
N PRO A 94 17.30 -12.28 -2.84
CA PRO A 94 18.20 -12.83 -3.85
C PRO A 94 18.25 -14.37 -3.85
N ASP A 95 18.06 -14.99 -2.71
CA ASP A 95 17.97 -16.43 -2.54
C ASP A 95 16.52 -16.79 -2.15
N HIS A 96 15.84 -17.54 -2.99
CA HIS A 96 14.47 -17.94 -2.74
C HIS A 96 14.12 -19.27 -3.39
N GLU A 97 13.23 -20.02 -2.77
CA GLU A 97 12.72 -21.31 -3.24
C GLU A 97 11.20 -21.38 -3.08
N GLN A 98 10.57 -22.13 -3.98
CA GLN A 98 9.13 -22.38 -3.93
C GLN A 98 8.87 -23.75 -3.30
N LEU A 99 7.96 -23.80 -2.32
CA LEU A 99 7.43 -25.02 -1.73
C LEU A 99 5.90 -25.02 -1.85
N GLY A 100 5.37 -25.63 -2.90
CA GLY A 100 3.97 -25.45 -3.26
C GLY A 100 3.66 -23.97 -3.48
N ASP A 101 2.68 -23.42 -2.73
CA ASP A 101 2.36 -21.99 -2.75
C ASP A 101 3.24 -21.16 -1.81
N TRP A 102 4.08 -21.80 -0.99
CA TRP A 102 4.93 -21.10 -0.04
C TRP A 102 6.21 -20.60 -0.70
N LEU A 103 6.61 -19.38 -0.36
CA LEU A 103 7.84 -18.77 -0.85
C LEU A 103 8.86 -18.64 0.29
N LEU A 104 9.92 -19.46 0.24
CA LEU A 104 11.07 -19.37 1.14
C LEU A 104 12.00 -18.26 0.64
N ARG A 105 12.49 -17.41 1.53
CA ARG A 105 13.28 -16.22 1.16
C ARG A 105 14.44 -16.05 2.11
N ALA A 106 15.65 -15.80 1.56
CA ALA A 106 16.84 -15.52 2.32
C ALA A 106 17.66 -14.37 1.71
N ALA A 107 18.15 -13.49 2.55
CA ALA A 107 18.94 -12.31 2.20
C ALA A 107 19.94 -12.00 3.33
N SER A 108 20.69 -12.99 3.79
CA SER A 108 21.74 -12.85 4.82
C SER A 108 21.29 -12.05 6.05
N GLY A 109 20.04 -12.22 6.49
CA GLY A 109 19.49 -11.54 7.66
C GLY A 109 18.95 -10.12 7.38
N PHE A 110 19.19 -9.54 6.20
CA PHE A 110 18.65 -8.20 5.88
C PHE A 110 17.13 -8.24 5.80
N THR A 111 16.48 -7.63 6.78
CA THR A 111 15.04 -7.58 7.04
C THR A 111 14.35 -8.94 7.24
N SER A 112 13.46 -9.03 8.22
CA SER A 112 12.67 -10.27 8.46
C SER A 112 11.83 -10.66 7.24
N ARG A 113 11.35 -9.68 6.46
CA ARG A 113 10.56 -9.92 5.25
C ARG A 113 11.32 -10.68 4.18
N ALA A 114 12.59 -10.36 3.96
CA ALA A 114 13.45 -11.06 3.00
C ALA A 114 14.13 -12.31 3.60
N ASN A 115 13.87 -12.65 4.87
CA ASN A 115 14.44 -13.81 5.58
C ASN A 115 13.33 -14.56 6.33
N SER A 116 12.23 -14.85 5.65
CA SER A 116 11.11 -15.62 6.17
C SER A 116 10.39 -16.36 5.05
N VAL A 117 9.82 -17.52 5.36
CA VAL A 117 8.86 -18.14 4.45
C VAL A 117 7.55 -17.32 4.46
N LEU A 118 7.01 -17.01 3.28
CA LEU A 118 5.66 -16.53 3.14
C LEU A 118 4.73 -17.75 3.08
N ALA A 119 4.06 -18.05 4.19
CA ALA A 119 3.27 -19.27 4.37
C ALA A 119 1.81 -19.06 3.92
N THR A 120 1.59 -18.71 2.65
CA THR A 120 0.26 -18.48 2.06
C THR A 120 -0.13 -19.61 1.12
N GLY A 121 -1.38 -20.09 1.19
CA GLY A 121 -1.87 -21.19 0.35
C GLY A 121 -1.37 -22.56 0.80
N ASP A 122 -1.27 -23.51 -0.13
CA ASP A 122 -0.93 -24.93 0.13
C ASP A 122 0.57 -25.17 -0.13
N PRO A 123 1.34 -25.68 0.85
CA PRO A 123 2.74 -26.04 0.64
C PRO A 123 2.92 -27.30 -0.26
N GLY A 124 1.87 -27.95 -0.69
CA GLY A 124 1.93 -29.15 -1.53
C GLY A 124 2.38 -30.44 -0.83
N VAL A 125 2.67 -30.37 0.46
CA VAL A 125 3.07 -31.47 1.32
C VAL A 125 2.39 -31.33 2.69
N PRO A 126 2.30 -32.41 3.51
CA PRO A 126 1.78 -32.31 4.86
C PRO A 126 2.49 -31.20 5.66
N LEU A 127 1.73 -30.41 6.43
CA LEU A 127 2.21 -29.20 7.07
C LEU A 127 3.47 -29.40 7.95
N ARG A 128 3.54 -30.52 8.69
CA ARG A 128 4.74 -30.88 9.48
C ARG A 128 5.96 -31.01 8.57
N ALA A 129 5.84 -31.73 7.46
CA ALA A 129 6.93 -31.91 6.51
C ALA A 129 7.34 -30.59 5.83
N ALA A 130 6.38 -29.70 5.58
CA ALA A 130 6.68 -28.36 5.08
C ALA A 130 7.52 -27.57 6.08
N LEU A 131 7.15 -27.59 7.36
CA LEU A 131 7.89 -26.92 8.43
C LEU A 131 9.30 -27.50 8.61
N ASP A 132 9.47 -28.83 8.54
CA ASP A 132 10.78 -29.47 8.60
C ASP A 132 11.69 -29.00 7.44
N GLN A 133 11.14 -28.83 6.23
CA GLN A 133 11.85 -28.26 5.08
C GLN A 133 12.21 -26.79 5.29
N VAL A 134 11.27 -25.98 5.81
CA VAL A 134 11.52 -24.58 6.16
C VAL A 134 12.65 -24.46 7.18
N GLU A 135 12.62 -25.26 8.26
CA GLU A 135 13.67 -25.26 9.27
C GLU A 135 15.04 -25.68 8.68
N GLY A 136 15.07 -26.69 7.81
CA GLY A 136 16.25 -27.09 7.07
C GLY A 136 16.83 -25.96 6.21
N TYR A 137 15.97 -25.33 5.39
CA TYR A 137 16.35 -24.23 4.50
C TYR A 137 17.05 -23.06 5.24
N TYR A 138 16.50 -22.64 6.38
CA TYR A 138 17.09 -21.55 7.17
C TYR A 138 18.33 -22.01 7.96
N ARG A 139 18.34 -23.22 8.51
CA ARG A 139 19.48 -23.79 9.22
C ARG A 139 20.73 -23.87 8.33
N ASP A 140 20.56 -24.35 7.09
CA ASP A 140 21.65 -24.50 6.13
C ASP A 140 22.27 -23.13 5.75
N ARG A 141 21.51 -22.04 5.94
CA ARG A 141 21.93 -20.66 5.71
C ARG A 141 22.38 -19.92 6.98
N GLY A 142 22.41 -20.60 8.12
CA GLY A 142 22.73 -19.98 9.41
C GLY A 142 21.72 -18.92 9.86
N LEU A 143 20.48 -19.04 9.41
CA LEU A 143 19.39 -18.10 9.70
C LEU A 143 18.38 -18.71 10.66
N ILE A 144 17.69 -17.88 11.42
CA ILE A 144 16.57 -18.31 12.27
C ILE A 144 15.36 -18.59 11.38
N PRO A 145 14.71 -19.76 11.50
CA PRO A 145 13.47 -20.04 10.78
C PRO A 145 12.38 -19.05 11.18
N LEU A 146 11.83 -18.35 10.20
CA LEU A 146 10.72 -17.44 10.38
C LEU A 146 9.61 -17.73 9.36
N ALA A 147 8.36 -17.75 9.83
CA ALA A 147 7.19 -17.81 8.98
C ALA A 147 6.41 -16.50 9.07
N GLN A 148 6.22 -15.83 7.93
CA GLN A 148 5.33 -14.67 7.79
C GLN A 148 3.91 -15.17 7.59
N VAL A 149 3.00 -14.87 8.52
CA VAL A 149 1.61 -15.36 8.54
C VAL A 149 0.66 -14.23 8.82
N VAL A 150 -0.49 -14.24 8.16
CA VAL A 150 -1.59 -13.29 8.45
C VAL A 150 -2.08 -13.50 9.87
N ASP A 151 -2.16 -12.42 10.64
CA ASP A 151 -2.59 -12.45 12.04
C ASP A 151 -4.05 -12.92 12.15
N GLY A 152 -4.33 -13.80 13.11
CA GLY A 152 -5.67 -14.39 13.31
C GLY A 152 -6.15 -15.31 12.20
N SER A 153 -5.26 -15.77 11.29
CA SER A 153 -5.61 -16.72 10.23
C SER A 153 -5.58 -18.17 10.74
N THR A 154 -6.33 -19.05 10.06
CA THR A 154 -6.25 -20.50 10.30
C THR A 154 -4.81 -21.01 10.20
N ARG A 155 -4.00 -20.47 9.27
CA ARG A 155 -2.58 -20.82 9.14
C ARG A 155 -1.77 -20.50 10.41
N MET A 156 -2.05 -19.38 11.05
CA MET A 156 -1.40 -19.04 12.32
C MET A 156 -1.73 -20.07 13.42
N ASP A 157 -2.98 -20.49 13.53
CA ASP A 157 -3.42 -21.50 14.50
C ASP A 157 -2.79 -22.87 14.21
N GLU A 158 -2.74 -23.29 12.96
CA GLU A 158 -2.13 -24.55 12.51
C GLU A 158 -0.63 -24.60 12.85
N LEU A 159 0.11 -23.53 12.57
CA LEU A 159 1.54 -23.43 12.93
C LEU A 159 1.72 -23.42 14.45
N GLY A 160 0.85 -22.72 15.17
CA GLY A 160 0.82 -22.72 16.64
C GLY A 160 0.63 -24.12 17.23
N GLY A 161 -0.28 -24.90 16.67
CA GLY A 161 -0.51 -26.31 17.04
C GLY A 161 0.69 -27.24 16.77
N LEU A 162 1.57 -26.83 15.86
CA LEU A 162 2.82 -27.54 15.51
C LEU A 162 4.06 -27.02 16.24
N GLY A 163 3.88 -26.13 17.25
CA GLY A 163 4.97 -25.65 18.09
C GLY A 163 5.67 -24.39 17.58
N TRP A 164 5.06 -23.65 16.64
CA TRP A 164 5.54 -22.34 16.24
C TRP A 164 4.83 -21.24 17.05
N GLU A 165 5.56 -20.21 17.44
CA GLU A 165 5.04 -19.12 18.23
C GLU A 165 5.46 -17.75 17.69
N SER A 166 4.78 -16.69 18.08
CA SER A 166 5.16 -15.34 17.69
C SER A 166 6.59 -15.05 18.13
N ARG A 167 7.40 -14.55 17.19
CA ARG A 167 8.80 -14.22 17.47
C ARG A 167 8.89 -13.22 18.63
N PRO A 168 9.60 -13.56 19.74
CA PRO A 168 9.73 -12.66 20.87
C PRO A 168 10.33 -11.30 20.47
N GLY A 169 9.81 -10.22 21.02
CA GLY A 169 10.32 -8.87 20.78
C GLY A 169 10.07 -8.32 19.36
N SER A 170 9.36 -9.07 18.50
CA SER A 170 8.99 -8.60 17.17
C SER A 170 7.57 -8.05 17.21
N PRO A 171 7.37 -6.74 17.03
CA PRO A 171 6.02 -6.20 16.88
C PRO A 171 5.38 -6.76 15.62
N GLY A 172 4.06 -6.81 15.60
CA GLY A 172 3.30 -7.11 14.39
C GLY A 172 3.52 -6.07 13.31
N ALA A 173 3.14 -6.39 12.12
CA ALA A 173 3.19 -5.47 11.01
C ALA A 173 1.83 -5.35 10.33
N LEU A 174 1.49 -4.15 9.91
CA LEU A 174 0.28 -3.81 9.18
C LEU A 174 0.57 -3.74 7.68
N VAL A 175 -0.37 -4.24 6.90
CA VAL A 175 -0.45 -3.96 5.47
C VAL A 175 -1.54 -2.93 5.27
N LEU A 176 -1.17 -1.78 4.73
CA LEU A 176 -2.08 -0.69 4.43
C LEU A 176 -2.28 -0.58 2.93
N MET A 177 -3.46 -0.17 2.52
CA MET A 177 -3.85 0.01 1.12
C MET A 177 -4.51 1.36 0.89
N ALA A 178 -4.36 1.89 -0.32
CA ALA A 178 -5.08 3.07 -0.79
C ALA A 178 -5.40 2.97 -2.29
N SER A 179 -6.41 3.71 -2.74
CA SER A 179 -6.57 4.03 -4.16
C SER A 179 -5.52 5.06 -4.58
N VAL A 180 -4.75 4.77 -5.63
CA VAL A 180 -3.76 5.72 -6.18
C VAL A 180 -4.42 7.03 -6.58
N ALA A 181 -5.62 6.97 -7.22
CA ALA A 181 -6.36 8.17 -7.62
C ALA A 181 -6.76 9.05 -6.41
N GLN A 182 -7.16 8.44 -5.29
CA GLN A 182 -7.49 9.19 -4.07
C GLN A 182 -6.23 9.73 -3.38
N ALA A 183 -5.20 8.90 -3.24
CA ALA A 183 -3.96 9.29 -2.58
C ALA A 183 -3.26 10.47 -3.28
N ARG A 184 -3.30 10.52 -4.61
CA ARG A 184 -2.72 11.61 -5.40
C ARG A 184 -3.42 12.97 -5.27
N ARG A 185 -4.63 13.00 -4.71
CA ARG A 185 -5.35 14.26 -4.43
C ARG A 185 -4.80 15.00 -3.21
N VAL A 186 -4.01 14.33 -2.40
CA VAL A 186 -3.37 14.93 -1.24
C VAL A 186 -2.18 15.76 -1.70
N LEU A 187 -2.34 17.08 -1.67
CA LEU A 187 -1.24 18.00 -1.95
C LEU A 187 -0.28 18.02 -0.76
N PRO A 188 1.02 17.77 -0.97
CA PRO A 188 2.00 17.86 0.11
C PRO A 188 2.08 19.30 0.61
N ALA A 189 1.90 19.48 1.93
CA ALA A 189 2.14 20.76 2.56
C ALA A 189 3.65 20.93 2.82
N GLY A 190 4.23 22.03 2.41
CA GLY A 190 5.63 22.37 2.68
C GLY A 190 6.58 22.13 1.49
N ALA A 191 7.62 21.30 1.66
CA ALA A 191 8.64 21.05 0.63
C ALA A 191 8.03 20.71 -0.73
N GLY A 192 8.46 21.37 -1.79
CA GLY A 192 7.94 21.20 -3.14
C GLY A 192 8.16 19.79 -3.66
N VAL A 193 7.11 19.20 -4.25
CA VAL A 193 7.22 17.90 -4.94
C VAL A 193 8.23 17.97 -6.10
N GLY A 194 8.42 19.15 -6.69
CA GLY A 194 9.36 19.40 -7.78
C GLY A 194 10.85 19.21 -7.41
N ASP A 195 11.17 19.18 -6.11
CA ASP A 195 12.54 18.97 -5.64
C ASP A 195 12.89 17.49 -5.39
N VAL A 196 11.93 16.59 -5.56
CA VAL A 196 12.14 15.14 -5.43
C VAL A 196 12.70 14.59 -6.73
N VAL A 197 13.91 14.05 -6.67
CA VAL A 197 14.53 13.36 -7.81
C VAL A 197 14.15 11.88 -7.77
N LEU A 198 13.75 11.35 -8.92
CA LEU A 198 13.53 9.93 -9.13
C LEU A 198 14.78 9.32 -9.79
N LEU A 199 15.21 8.17 -9.29
CA LEU A 199 16.46 7.50 -9.62
C LEU A 199 16.19 6.02 -9.88
N ASP A 200 16.92 5.44 -10.81
CA ASP A 200 16.83 4.00 -11.13
C ASP A 200 17.54 3.14 -10.06
N GLU A 201 18.54 3.73 -9.37
CA GLU A 201 19.31 3.07 -8.31
C GLU A 201 19.45 3.96 -7.07
N PRO A 202 19.63 3.38 -5.87
CA PRO A 202 19.86 4.15 -4.66
C PRO A 202 21.27 4.75 -4.67
N THR A 203 21.37 6.07 -4.43
CA THR A 203 22.67 6.73 -4.23
C THR A 203 23.27 6.36 -2.87
N ASP A 204 24.58 6.65 -2.68
CA ASP A 204 25.19 6.49 -1.35
C ASP A 204 24.54 7.39 -0.29
N ALA A 205 24.05 8.58 -0.69
CA ALA A 205 23.30 9.46 0.21
C ALA A 205 21.95 8.85 0.61
N TRP A 206 21.28 8.18 -0.33
CA TRP A 206 20.06 7.44 -0.09
C TRP A 206 20.29 6.26 0.88
N LEU A 207 21.33 5.46 0.62
CA LEU A 207 21.69 4.30 1.46
C LEU A 207 22.11 4.73 2.88
N ARG A 208 22.84 5.82 3.02
CA ARG A 208 23.21 6.36 4.35
C ARG A 208 22.01 6.79 5.17
N LEU A 209 20.96 7.33 4.54
CA LEU A 209 19.73 7.70 5.25
C LEU A 209 18.85 6.48 5.56
N TYR A 210 18.96 5.41 4.77
CA TYR A 210 18.24 4.16 5.02
C TYR A 210 18.90 3.38 6.16
N GLY A 211 18.53 3.69 7.41
CA GLY A 211 19.21 3.20 8.62
C GLY A 211 19.28 1.68 8.75
N ARG A 212 18.38 0.94 8.09
CA ARG A 212 18.38 -0.54 8.11
C ARG A 212 19.49 -1.16 7.27
N ALA A 213 20.17 -0.40 6.44
CA ALA A 213 21.27 -0.88 5.60
C ALA A 213 22.58 -1.02 6.36
N ALA A 214 22.77 -0.28 7.47
CA ALA A 214 24.08 -0.06 8.11
C ALA A 214 24.77 -1.34 8.58
N ASP A 215 24.04 -2.35 9.04
CA ASP A 215 24.57 -3.57 9.66
C ASP A 215 24.61 -4.77 8.69
N HIS A 216 24.42 -4.53 7.38
CA HIS A 216 24.35 -5.61 6.40
C HIS A 216 25.30 -5.36 5.21
N PRO A 217 25.79 -6.42 4.54
CA PRO A 217 26.61 -6.28 3.34
C PRO A 217 25.88 -5.48 2.26
N GLU A 218 26.51 -4.42 1.74
CA GLU A 218 25.89 -3.50 0.78
C GLU A 218 25.36 -4.23 -0.46
N ALA A 219 26.07 -5.24 -0.95
CA ALA A 219 25.63 -6.03 -2.10
C ALA A 219 24.27 -6.73 -1.86
N VAL A 220 24.05 -7.26 -0.64
CA VAL A 220 22.78 -7.88 -0.25
C VAL A 220 21.69 -6.84 -0.14
N VAL A 221 21.97 -5.70 0.49
CA VAL A 221 21.03 -4.59 0.63
C VAL A 221 20.59 -4.09 -0.75
N ARG A 222 21.56 -3.81 -1.64
CA ARG A 222 21.27 -3.36 -3.00
C ARG A 222 20.45 -4.39 -3.78
N SER A 223 20.80 -5.68 -3.70
CA SER A 223 20.09 -6.76 -4.38
C SER A 223 18.60 -6.80 -3.98
N VAL A 224 18.27 -6.67 -2.68
CA VAL A 224 16.88 -6.61 -2.22
C VAL A 224 16.20 -5.31 -2.64
N LEU A 225 16.92 -4.18 -2.54
CA LEU A 225 16.34 -2.88 -2.87
C LEU A 225 16.08 -2.71 -4.36
N THR A 226 16.90 -3.27 -5.24
CA THR A 226 16.70 -3.20 -6.70
C THR A 226 15.83 -4.34 -7.24
N GLY A 227 15.48 -5.33 -6.41
CA GLY A 227 14.61 -6.43 -6.80
C GLY A 227 13.15 -6.00 -6.99
N GLY A 228 12.50 -6.59 -8.00
CA GLY A 228 11.11 -6.32 -8.38
C GLY A 228 11.00 -6.00 -9.87
N ASP A 229 9.77 -5.99 -10.40
CA ASP A 229 9.53 -5.83 -11.85
C ASP A 229 9.95 -4.45 -12.37
N THR A 230 9.45 -3.40 -11.73
CA THR A 230 9.76 -2.01 -12.07
C THR A 230 9.94 -1.21 -10.81
N VAL A 231 11.15 -0.72 -10.58
CA VAL A 231 11.59 -0.11 -9.31
C VAL A 231 12.01 1.32 -9.54
N VAL A 232 11.73 2.20 -8.57
CA VAL A 232 12.23 3.57 -8.53
C VAL A 232 12.65 3.94 -7.12
N PHE A 233 13.64 4.80 -7.02
CA PHE A 233 14.11 5.42 -5.78
C PHE A 233 13.81 6.90 -5.82
N ALA A 234 13.25 7.43 -4.75
CA ALA A 234 13.01 8.86 -4.60
C ALA A 234 13.97 9.45 -3.57
N GLN A 235 14.54 10.61 -3.87
CA GLN A 235 15.40 11.37 -2.97
C GLN A 235 15.02 12.84 -2.99
N LEU A 236 14.85 13.45 -1.82
CA LEU A 236 14.69 14.88 -1.64
C LEU A 236 15.96 15.45 -1.00
N GLY A 237 16.58 16.39 -1.70
CA GLY A 237 17.77 17.10 -1.23
C GLY A 237 19.11 16.38 -1.45
N SER A 238 20.19 17.18 -1.35
CA SER A 238 21.57 16.70 -1.37
C SER A 238 22.36 17.51 -0.32
N PRO A 239 22.70 16.93 0.86
CA PRO A 239 22.49 15.54 1.27
C PRO A 239 21.00 15.16 1.38
N ALA A 240 20.70 13.84 1.37
CA ALA A 240 19.34 13.36 1.39
C ALA A 240 18.60 13.78 2.67
N MET A 241 17.52 14.52 2.53
CA MET A 241 16.61 14.93 3.62
C MET A 241 15.48 13.95 3.81
N SER A 242 15.00 13.33 2.72
CA SER A 242 14.00 12.27 2.72
C SER A 242 14.24 11.34 1.54
N ILE A 243 13.91 10.09 1.73
CA ILE A 243 14.05 9.03 0.73
C ILE A 243 12.79 8.18 0.68
N GLY A 244 12.68 7.39 -0.37
CA GLY A 244 11.67 6.35 -0.50
C GLY A 244 11.94 5.48 -1.71
N ARG A 245 11.28 4.34 -1.78
CA ARG A 245 11.34 3.39 -2.87
C ARG A 245 9.93 2.99 -3.25
N ALA A 246 9.67 2.81 -4.54
CA ALA A 246 8.44 2.20 -5.02
C ALA A 246 8.72 1.07 -6.01
N VAL A 247 7.80 0.12 -6.06
CA VAL A 247 7.79 -0.98 -7.03
C VAL A 247 6.40 -1.07 -7.63
N VAL A 248 6.32 -1.16 -8.96
CA VAL A 248 5.08 -1.48 -9.66
C VAL A 248 5.07 -2.96 -10.03
N THR A 249 4.01 -3.66 -9.63
CA THR A 249 3.73 -5.05 -9.97
C THR A 249 2.28 -5.12 -10.46
N GLY A 250 2.09 -5.37 -11.76
CA GLY A 250 0.77 -5.28 -12.37
C GLY A 250 0.16 -3.88 -12.20
N ASP A 251 -1.03 -3.79 -11.64
CA ASP A 251 -1.73 -2.54 -11.35
C ASP A 251 -1.58 -2.04 -9.90
N TRP A 252 -0.55 -2.52 -9.21
CA TRP A 252 -0.21 -2.15 -7.84
C TRP A 252 1.11 -1.40 -7.75
N VAL A 253 1.15 -0.36 -6.91
CA VAL A 253 2.40 0.28 -6.49
C VAL A 253 2.64 0.04 -5.00
N GLY A 254 3.75 -0.61 -4.67
CA GLY A 254 4.22 -0.80 -3.30
C GLY A 254 5.15 0.33 -2.89
N LEU A 255 4.93 0.92 -1.71
CA LEU A 255 5.80 1.96 -1.14
C LEU A 255 6.66 1.35 -0.04
N TYR A 256 7.97 1.62 -0.09
CA TYR A 256 8.96 1.06 0.83
C TYR A 256 9.98 2.11 1.24
N ALA A 257 10.65 1.89 2.35
CA ALA A 257 11.81 2.68 2.79
C ALA A 257 11.56 4.21 2.78
N VAL A 258 10.33 4.65 3.07
CA VAL A 258 10.06 6.08 3.22
C VAL A 258 10.63 6.53 4.56
N GLU A 259 11.73 7.26 4.49
CA GLU A 259 12.43 7.77 5.67
C GLU A 259 12.70 9.28 5.54
N VAL A 260 12.74 9.96 6.69
CA VAL A 260 13.02 11.39 6.78
C VAL A 260 14.10 11.61 7.82
N ALA A 261 15.16 12.31 7.45
CA ALA A 261 16.25 12.69 8.34
C ALA A 261 15.69 13.46 9.55
N ALA A 262 16.23 13.22 10.75
CA ALA A 262 15.69 13.73 12.02
C ALA A 262 15.43 15.24 12.00
N GLY A 263 16.38 16.04 11.46
CA GLY A 263 16.28 17.50 11.36
C GLY A 263 15.25 18.01 10.34
N HIS A 264 14.69 17.12 9.50
CA HIS A 264 13.74 17.49 8.43
C HIS A 264 12.34 16.92 8.64
N ARG A 265 12.09 16.26 9.78
CA ARG A 265 10.78 15.70 10.12
C ARG A 265 9.73 16.78 10.32
N ARG A 266 8.46 16.42 10.05
CA ARG A 266 7.28 17.31 10.20
C ARG A 266 7.31 18.60 9.38
N ARG A 267 8.12 18.63 8.29
CA ARG A 267 8.22 19.74 7.34
C ARG A 267 7.72 19.37 5.93
N GLY A 268 6.94 18.31 5.79
CA GLY A 268 6.38 17.89 4.50
C GLY A 268 7.28 16.96 3.67
N ALA A 269 8.55 16.74 4.04
CA ALA A 269 9.51 15.97 3.24
C ALA A 269 9.04 14.53 2.94
N GLY A 270 8.51 13.82 3.93
CA GLY A 270 7.93 12.48 3.71
C GLY A 270 6.71 12.50 2.81
N SER A 271 5.87 13.54 2.90
CA SER A 271 4.71 13.69 2.02
C SER A 271 5.15 13.98 0.58
N ALA A 272 6.18 14.79 0.37
CA ALA A 272 6.72 15.09 -0.96
C ALA A 272 7.23 13.81 -1.65
N VAL A 273 8.04 13.00 -0.97
CA VAL A 273 8.55 11.73 -1.47
C VAL A 273 7.40 10.74 -1.74
N THR A 274 6.44 10.59 -0.81
CA THR A 274 5.27 9.74 -1.00
C THR A 274 4.45 10.13 -2.23
N SER A 275 4.20 11.44 -2.41
CA SER A 275 3.45 11.97 -3.55
C SER A 275 4.17 11.73 -4.88
N ALA A 276 5.51 11.91 -4.92
CA ALA A 276 6.31 11.63 -6.10
C ALA A 276 6.26 10.15 -6.50
N LEU A 277 6.39 9.24 -5.53
CA LEU A 277 6.31 7.80 -5.75
C LEU A 277 4.93 7.35 -6.23
N LEU A 278 3.85 7.87 -5.64
CA LEU A 278 2.48 7.60 -6.08
C LEU A 278 2.22 8.14 -7.49
N THR A 279 2.76 9.31 -7.82
CA THR A 279 2.63 9.90 -9.16
C THR A 279 3.38 9.08 -10.20
N TRP A 280 4.58 8.61 -9.87
CA TRP A 280 5.34 7.69 -10.71
C TRP A 280 4.59 6.37 -10.92
N GLY A 281 4.08 5.73 -9.87
CA GLY A 281 3.29 4.51 -9.99
C GLY A 281 2.06 4.70 -10.88
N ALA A 282 1.35 5.82 -10.72
CA ALA A 282 0.20 6.15 -11.56
C ALA A 282 0.56 6.33 -13.04
N SER A 283 1.73 6.91 -13.36
CA SER A 283 2.20 7.06 -14.76
C SER A 283 2.47 5.73 -15.45
N LEU A 284 2.67 4.67 -14.67
CA LEU A 284 2.84 3.29 -15.13
C LEU A 284 1.55 2.47 -15.06
N GLY A 285 0.41 3.09 -14.77
CA GLY A 285 -0.89 2.45 -14.76
C GLY A 285 -1.29 1.82 -13.42
N ALA A 286 -0.55 2.06 -12.33
CA ALA A 286 -0.94 1.57 -11.02
C ALA A 286 -2.24 2.23 -10.55
N LEU A 287 -3.19 1.42 -10.11
CA LEU A 287 -4.52 1.83 -9.65
C LEU A 287 -4.68 1.70 -8.14
N SER A 288 -3.91 0.79 -7.53
CA SER A 288 -3.89 0.53 -6.10
C SER A 288 -2.49 0.71 -5.54
N ALA A 289 -2.41 1.23 -4.32
CA ALA A 289 -1.16 1.37 -3.59
C ALA A 289 -1.19 0.54 -2.31
N TYR A 290 -0.04 0.01 -1.91
CA TYR A 290 0.13 -0.65 -0.62
C TYR A 290 1.46 -0.26 0.04
N LEU A 291 1.52 -0.46 1.33
CA LEU A 291 2.75 -0.41 2.11
C LEU A 291 2.66 -1.34 3.32
N GLN A 292 3.81 -1.61 3.91
CA GLN A 292 3.91 -2.40 5.13
C GLN A 292 4.67 -1.60 6.19
N THR A 293 4.13 -1.53 7.40
CA THR A 293 4.75 -0.82 8.52
C THR A 293 4.57 -1.61 9.82
N LEU A 294 5.38 -1.32 10.81
CA LEU A 294 5.20 -1.90 12.15
C LEU A 294 3.92 -1.31 12.79
N GLU A 295 3.25 -2.10 13.62
CA GLU A 295 2.03 -1.69 14.34
C GLU A 295 2.25 -0.48 15.23
N ASP A 296 3.42 -0.35 15.81
CA ASP A 296 3.80 0.73 16.72
C ASP A 296 4.38 1.98 16.05
N ASN A 297 4.49 1.98 14.70
CA ASN A 297 5.04 3.10 13.95
C ASN A 297 4.01 4.24 13.75
N ALA A 298 3.75 5.01 14.81
CA ALA A 298 2.82 6.13 14.79
C ALA A 298 3.17 7.20 13.74
N ALA A 299 4.46 7.37 13.42
CA ALA A 299 4.89 8.34 12.41
C ALA A 299 4.44 7.93 11.01
N ALA A 300 4.58 6.65 10.65
CA ALA A 300 4.07 6.11 9.40
C ALA A 300 2.54 6.16 9.36
N ALA A 301 1.86 5.74 10.43
CA ALA A 301 0.41 5.80 10.53
C ALA A 301 -0.11 7.22 10.28
N GLY A 302 0.48 8.24 10.91
CA GLY A 302 0.11 9.64 10.73
C GLY A 302 0.43 10.22 9.34
N LEU A 303 1.48 9.72 8.67
CA LEU A 303 1.80 10.12 7.30
C LEU A 303 0.80 9.50 6.31
N PHE A 304 0.66 8.19 6.33
CA PHE A 304 -0.08 7.46 5.30
C PHE A 304 -1.60 7.58 5.43
N SER A 305 -2.15 7.80 6.64
CA SER A 305 -3.57 8.11 6.81
C SER A 305 -4.00 9.37 6.05
N ARG A 306 -3.12 10.38 5.92
CA ARG A 306 -3.39 11.58 5.11
C ARG A 306 -3.55 11.28 3.63
N PHE A 307 -2.87 10.25 3.13
CA PHE A 307 -2.98 9.78 1.75
C PHE A 307 -4.15 8.79 1.55
N GLY A 308 -4.99 8.59 2.57
CA GLY A 308 -6.13 7.70 2.52
C GLY A 308 -5.75 6.21 2.57
N PHE A 309 -4.56 5.89 3.09
CA PHE A 309 -4.21 4.50 3.37
C PHE A 309 -4.98 4.00 4.59
N GLU A 310 -5.60 2.85 4.43
CA GLU A 310 -6.35 2.14 5.47
C GLU A 310 -5.72 0.77 5.72
N THR A 311 -5.81 0.28 6.95
CA THR A 311 -5.32 -1.05 7.30
C THR A 311 -6.17 -2.11 6.62
N HIS A 312 -5.54 -2.98 5.84
CA HIS A 312 -6.16 -4.14 5.23
C HIS A 312 -6.11 -5.36 6.17
N HIS A 313 -4.91 -5.70 6.65
CA HIS A 313 -4.67 -6.77 7.61
C HIS A 313 -3.36 -6.58 8.35
N ALA A 314 -3.20 -7.35 9.43
CA ALA A 314 -1.94 -7.49 10.14
C ALA A 314 -1.28 -8.84 9.79
N TYR A 315 0.04 -8.93 10.00
CA TYR A 315 0.76 -10.19 9.94
C TYR A 315 1.83 -10.28 11.02
N ARG A 316 2.24 -11.50 11.35
CA ARG A 316 3.25 -11.79 12.35
C ARG A 316 4.36 -12.68 11.79
N TYR A 317 5.50 -12.64 12.44
CA TYR A 317 6.56 -13.64 12.23
C TYR A 317 6.48 -14.67 13.33
N LEU A 318 6.29 -15.94 12.94
CA LEU A 318 6.37 -17.07 13.86
C LEU A 318 7.75 -17.74 13.74
N THR A 319 8.20 -18.37 14.81
CA THR A 319 9.44 -19.15 14.90
C THR A 319 9.20 -20.42 15.70
N PRO A 320 9.94 -21.51 15.47
CA PRO A 320 9.83 -22.69 16.31
C PRO A 320 10.08 -22.35 17.79
N ARG A 321 9.37 -22.99 18.69
CA ARG A 321 9.70 -22.95 20.13
C ARG A 321 11.08 -23.58 20.32
N GLY A 322 11.93 -22.89 21.06
CA GLY A 322 13.27 -23.40 21.41
C GLY A 322 13.23 -24.58 22.34
#